data_c26aa1fadf7133efe8bf24342985838a
#
_entry.id   c26aa1fadf7133efe8bf24342985838a
#
_cell.length_a   1.000
_cell.length_b   1.000
_cell.length_c   1.000
_cell.angle_alpha   90.00
_cell.angle_beta   90.00
_cell.angle_gamma   90.00
#
_symmetry.space_group_name_H-M   'P 1'
#
loop_
_entity.id
_entity.type
_entity.pdbx_description
1 polymer ?
#
loop_
_entity_poly.entity_id
_entity_poly.type
_entity_poly.pdbx_seq_one_letter_code
_entity_poly.pdbx_strand_id
1 'polypeptide(L)'
;YMVVLASRPYGGYYRNLGRETFLVPMEWENGWPLINRGVGLIESTVKVPNLPVTPVKPLPEKEDFNEDKLPLNFLYLRNPDPSNYNLNERKGYLRMRLAPEKIADKVSPSYTCIRQTGMSFVFEAKMEFNPETDKEEAGVVILQSNEFHYRFVKRLKDGVRVLALIRCKNGKEEIIAETNYEEANNNPEIQLRITADLQDLTFSYSYDGSSYNTLMSGVDGRILSTDVAGGFVGNTSVVYCSANGN
;
A
#
# COMPACT_ATOMS: atom_id res chain seq x y z
N TYR A 1 4.59 22.75 23.81
CA TYR A 1 4.15 21.56 23.08
C TYR A 1 5.24 20.52 23.08
N MET A 2 4.82 19.26 23.02
CA MET A 2 5.70 18.10 22.90
C MET A 2 5.29 17.30 21.67
N VAL A 3 6.28 16.76 20.94
CA VAL A 3 6.06 15.80 19.86
C VAL A 3 6.30 14.41 20.42
N VAL A 4 5.32 13.54 20.28
CA VAL A 4 5.37 12.18 20.81
C VAL A 4 5.10 11.14 19.71
N LEU A 5 5.67 9.96 19.89
CA LEU A 5 5.42 8.80 19.06
C LEU A 5 4.32 7.95 19.72
N ALA A 6 3.25 7.70 19.00
CA ALA A 6 2.15 6.86 19.47
C ALA A 6 1.55 6.04 18.33
N SER A 7 0.50 5.30 18.58
CA SER A 7 -0.26 4.57 17.57
C SER A 7 -1.75 4.60 17.89
N ARG A 8 -2.58 4.61 16.87
CA ARG A 8 -4.05 4.60 17.00
C ARG A 8 -4.60 3.23 16.65
N PRO A 9 -5.24 2.53 17.59
CA PRO A 9 -5.96 1.30 17.27
C PRO A 9 -7.31 1.61 16.62
N TYR A 10 -7.72 0.77 15.67
CA TYR A 10 -9.02 0.84 15.02
C TYR A 10 -9.69 -0.53 15.06
N GLY A 11 -11.03 -0.57 15.14
CA GLY A 11 -11.79 -1.81 15.12
C GLY A 11 -11.36 -2.80 16.21
N GLY A 12 -11.14 -2.32 17.42
CA GLY A 12 -10.52 -3.04 18.52
C GLY A 12 -9.14 -2.49 18.82
N TYR A 13 -8.12 -3.35 18.87
CA TYR A 13 -6.72 -2.96 19.14
C TYR A 13 -5.80 -3.05 17.91
N TYR A 14 -6.35 -3.06 16.70
CA TYR A 14 -5.59 -3.27 15.49
C TYR A 14 -4.99 -1.97 14.95
N ARG A 15 -3.65 -1.90 14.82
CA ARG A 15 -2.86 -0.73 14.45
C ARG A 15 -2.24 -0.91 13.06
N ASN A 16 -3.03 -0.66 12.03
CA ASN A 16 -2.58 -0.79 10.63
C ASN A 16 -1.71 0.37 10.15
N LEU A 17 -1.81 1.55 10.81
CA LEU A 17 -0.99 2.72 10.45
C LEU A 17 0.40 2.68 11.11
N GLY A 18 0.65 1.70 11.99
CA GLY A 18 1.89 1.62 12.74
C GLY A 18 2.06 2.76 13.75
N ARG A 19 3.25 3.32 13.82
CA ARG A 19 3.56 4.46 14.69
C ARG A 19 3.39 5.77 13.94
N GLU A 20 2.76 6.73 14.62
CA GLU A 20 2.44 8.05 14.11
C GLU A 20 3.00 9.13 15.04
N THR A 21 3.22 10.32 14.49
CA THR A 21 3.69 11.48 15.23
C THR A 21 2.52 12.33 15.68
N PHE A 22 2.46 12.63 16.98
CA PHE A 22 1.42 13.46 17.58
C PHE A 22 2.02 14.71 18.20
N LEU A 23 1.31 15.83 18.06
CA LEU A 23 1.58 17.07 18.77
C LEU A 23 0.65 17.16 19.98
N VAL A 24 1.21 17.38 21.18
CA VAL A 24 0.41 17.51 22.40
C VAL A 24 0.75 18.78 23.16
N PRO A 25 -0.22 19.48 23.76
CA PRO A 25 0.04 20.58 24.69
C PRO A 25 0.86 20.09 25.89
N MET A 26 1.83 20.88 26.33
CA MET A 26 2.69 20.56 27.45
C MET A 26 3.02 21.81 28.26
N GLU A 27 2.99 21.66 29.57
CA GLU A 27 3.41 22.67 30.54
C GLU A 27 4.47 22.10 31.47
N TRP A 28 5.25 22.99 32.09
CA TRP A 28 6.24 22.59 33.10
C TRP A 28 5.70 22.92 34.49
N GLU A 29 5.73 21.97 35.39
CA GLU A 29 5.41 22.16 36.81
C GLU A 29 6.46 21.47 37.69
N ASN A 30 7.10 22.25 38.55
CA ASN A 30 8.15 21.79 39.46
C ASN A 30 9.28 21.00 38.74
N GLY A 31 9.62 21.39 37.51
CA GLY A 31 10.65 20.73 36.71
C GLY A 31 10.18 19.48 35.96
N TRP A 32 8.89 19.14 36.02
CA TRP A 32 8.29 18.01 35.31
C TRP A 32 7.42 18.46 34.14
N PRO A 33 7.46 17.76 32.99
CA PRO A 33 6.56 18.04 31.88
C PRO A 33 5.18 17.43 32.20
N LEU A 34 4.14 18.24 32.13
CA LEU A 34 2.74 17.82 32.23
C LEU A 34 2.12 17.85 30.85
N ILE A 35 1.74 16.70 30.35
CA ILE A 35 1.14 16.55 29.04
C ILE A 35 -0.36 16.73 29.16
N ASN A 36 -0.92 17.63 28.35
CA ASN A 36 -2.35 17.90 28.23
C ASN A 36 -3.03 18.01 29.61
N ARG A 37 -2.62 19.03 30.40
CA ARG A 37 -3.03 19.24 31.79
C ARG A 37 -4.57 19.13 31.96
N GLY A 38 -5.00 18.34 32.92
CA GLY A 38 -6.39 18.07 33.19
C GLY A 38 -7.06 16.99 32.38
N VAL A 39 -6.42 16.56 31.26
CA VAL A 39 -6.90 15.46 30.43
C VAL A 39 -5.97 14.24 30.56
N GLY A 40 -4.66 14.45 30.49
CA GLY A 40 -3.65 13.39 30.64
C GLY A 40 -3.59 12.38 29.48
N LEU A 41 -4.28 12.64 28.37
CA LEU A 41 -4.37 11.79 27.20
C LEU A 41 -4.00 12.58 25.93
N ILE A 42 -3.63 11.86 24.88
CA ILE A 42 -3.47 12.42 23.55
C ILE A 42 -4.84 12.51 22.89
N GLU A 43 -5.25 13.74 22.56
CA GLU A 43 -6.52 14.01 21.89
C GLU A 43 -6.33 14.05 20.37
N SER A 44 -7.38 13.69 19.62
CA SER A 44 -7.39 13.75 18.15
C SER A 44 -7.30 15.17 17.60
N THR A 45 -7.70 16.15 18.40
CA THR A 45 -7.68 17.59 18.06
C THR A 45 -7.15 18.38 19.23
N VAL A 46 -6.15 19.23 18.98
CA VAL A 46 -5.57 20.11 19.99
C VAL A 46 -5.53 21.55 19.48
N LYS A 47 -5.53 22.51 20.41
CA LYS A 47 -5.30 23.90 20.05
C LYS A 47 -3.86 24.04 19.51
N VAL A 48 -3.72 24.57 18.31
CA VAL A 48 -2.42 24.80 17.71
C VAL A 48 -1.65 25.95 18.39
N PRO A 49 -0.30 25.93 18.38
CA PRO A 49 0.51 27.06 18.79
C PRO A 49 0.18 28.31 17.95
N ASN A 50 0.28 29.47 18.54
CA ASN A 50 0.10 30.74 17.83
C ASN A 50 1.36 31.04 16.99
N LEU A 51 1.51 30.33 15.88
CA LEU A 51 2.58 30.47 14.91
C LEU A 51 2.02 30.94 13.57
N PRO A 52 2.83 31.60 12.74
CA PRO A 52 2.44 31.95 11.38
C PRO A 52 2.03 30.70 10.59
N VAL A 53 0.92 30.77 9.88
CA VAL A 53 0.48 29.67 9.01
C VAL A 53 1.39 29.62 7.79
N THR A 54 2.06 28.49 7.60
CA THR A 54 2.83 28.20 6.40
C THR A 54 2.11 27.11 5.61
N PRO A 55 1.43 27.44 4.50
CA PRO A 55 0.75 26.47 3.68
C PRO A 55 1.72 25.43 3.13
N VAL A 56 1.41 24.16 3.30
CA VAL A 56 2.12 23.05 2.68
C VAL A 56 1.27 22.54 1.53
N LYS A 57 1.86 22.41 0.33
CA LYS A 57 1.16 21.83 -0.83
C LYS A 57 0.82 20.38 -0.51
N PRO A 58 -0.47 19.98 -0.59
CA PRO A 58 -0.83 18.59 -0.40
C PRO A 58 -0.17 17.71 -1.47
N LEU A 59 0.06 16.45 -1.12
CA LEU A 59 0.49 15.46 -2.10
C LEU A 59 -0.65 15.26 -3.13
N PRO A 60 -0.30 15.03 -4.42
CA PRO A 60 -1.30 14.76 -5.44
C PRO A 60 -2.04 13.45 -5.11
N GLU A 61 -3.35 13.44 -5.34
CA GLU A 61 -4.18 12.23 -5.19
C GLU A 61 -3.90 11.22 -6.30
N LYS A 62 -3.36 11.68 -7.42
CA LYS A 62 -3.03 10.86 -8.58
C LYS A 62 -1.61 11.15 -9.06
N GLU A 63 -0.86 10.09 -9.35
CA GLU A 63 0.43 10.17 -10.01
C GLU A 63 0.27 9.79 -11.49
N ASP A 64 0.62 10.72 -12.36
CA ASP A 64 0.51 10.57 -13.81
C ASP A 64 1.80 10.11 -14.49
N PHE A 65 2.90 9.99 -13.73
CA PHE A 65 4.23 9.59 -14.23
C PHE A 65 4.74 10.44 -15.40
N ASN A 66 4.42 11.72 -15.40
CA ASN A 66 4.87 12.66 -16.44
C ASN A 66 6.24 13.27 -16.15
N GLU A 67 6.68 13.23 -14.89
CA GLU A 67 7.96 13.76 -14.45
C GLU A 67 9.09 12.71 -14.63
N ASP A 68 10.33 13.16 -14.62
CA ASP A 68 11.49 12.29 -14.77
C ASP A 68 11.88 11.54 -13.48
N LYS A 69 11.19 11.84 -12.37
CA LYS A 69 11.43 11.24 -11.05
C LYS A 69 10.11 11.03 -10.32
N LEU A 70 10.03 9.93 -9.60
CA LEU A 70 8.93 9.71 -8.67
C LEU A 70 8.96 10.74 -7.54
N PRO A 71 7.77 11.20 -7.07
CA PRO A 71 7.67 12.05 -5.89
C PRO A 71 8.28 11.40 -4.64
N LEU A 72 8.71 12.22 -3.68
CA LEU A 72 9.41 11.76 -2.47
C LEU A 72 8.56 10.86 -1.54
N ASN A 73 7.26 10.83 -1.71
CA ASN A 73 6.37 9.92 -0.99
C ASN A 73 6.33 8.50 -1.56
N PHE A 74 6.93 8.27 -2.74
CA PHE A 74 7.16 6.93 -3.26
C PHE A 74 8.37 6.31 -2.57
N LEU A 75 8.17 5.13 -2.04
CA LEU A 75 9.15 4.39 -1.28
C LEU A 75 9.41 3.03 -1.94
N TYR A 76 10.51 2.42 -1.56
CA TYR A 76 10.91 1.11 -2.04
C TYR A 76 11.08 0.13 -0.87
N LEU A 77 11.01 -1.13 -1.17
CA LEU A 77 11.34 -2.15 -0.20
C LEU A 77 12.85 -2.37 -0.21
N ARG A 78 13.52 -1.98 0.88
CA ARG A 78 15.00 -2.04 1.04
C ARG A 78 15.73 -1.13 0.05
N ASN A 79 16.80 -1.64 -0.56
CA ASN A 79 17.64 -0.91 -1.50
C ASN A 79 17.31 -1.36 -2.94
N PRO A 80 16.51 -0.60 -3.69
CA PRO A 80 16.07 -1.00 -5.02
C PRO A 80 17.22 -0.97 -6.03
N ASP A 81 17.13 -1.82 -7.05
CA ASP A 81 17.92 -1.66 -8.26
C ASP A 81 17.23 -0.60 -9.15
N PRO A 82 17.87 0.57 -9.38
CA PRO A 82 17.27 1.63 -10.20
C PRO A 82 16.96 1.19 -11.64
N SER A 83 17.66 0.18 -12.17
CA SER A 83 17.43 -0.32 -13.52
C SER A 83 16.07 -1.02 -13.69
N ASN A 84 15.41 -1.34 -12.59
CA ASN A 84 14.07 -1.93 -12.60
C ASN A 84 12.95 -0.90 -12.82
N TYR A 85 13.27 0.41 -12.88
CA TYR A 85 12.27 1.48 -12.95
C TYR A 85 12.63 2.48 -14.05
N ASN A 86 11.69 2.79 -14.92
CA ASN A 86 11.91 3.77 -15.99
C ASN A 86 10.66 4.66 -16.20
N LEU A 87 10.86 5.98 -16.13
CA LEU A 87 9.83 7.01 -16.37
C LEU A 87 9.97 7.68 -17.75
N ASN A 88 11.05 7.38 -18.48
CA ASN A 88 11.39 8.10 -19.71
C ASN A 88 11.09 7.30 -20.99
N GLU A 89 11.02 5.98 -20.91
CA GLU A 89 10.72 5.14 -22.08
C GLU A 89 9.31 5.40 -22.66
N ARG A 90 8.35 5.71 -21.75
CA ARG A 90 6.99 6.05 -22.14
C ARG A 90 6.42 7.08 -21.16
N LYS A 91 6.28 8.32 -21.56
CA LYS A 91 5.70 9.38 -20.72
C LYS A 91 4.28 9.02 -20.29
N GLY A 92 3.96 9.35 -19.03
CA GLY A 92 2.67 8.98 -18.43
C GLY A 92 2.63 7.55 -17.86
N TYR A 93 3.77 6.84 -17.85
CA TYR A 93 3.87 5.47 -17.33
C TYR A 93 5.15 5.27 -16.52
N LEU A 94 5.01 4.58 -15.40
CA LEU A 94 6.14 3.93 -14.74
C LEU A 94 6.32 2.55 -15.35
N ARG A 95 7.41 2.33 -16.10
CA ARG A 95 7.80 1.00 -16.56
C ARG A 95 8.58 0.30 -15.46
N MET A 96 8.15 -0.89 -15.10
CA MET A 96 8.83 -1.74 -14.13
C MET A 96 9.29 -3.03 -14.81
N ARG A 97 10.54 -3.44 -14.56
CA ARG A 97 11.07 -4.71 -15.02
C ARG A 97 10.60 -5.83 -14.10
N LEU A 98 10.20 -6.95 -14.66
CA LEU A 98 10.01 -8.21 -13.93
C LEU A 98 11.37 -8.69 -13.40
N ALA A 99 11.64 -8.46 -12.13
CA ALA A 99 12.80 -9.00 -11.46
C ALA A 99 12.49 -10.41 -10.92
N PRO A 100 13.50 -11.30 -10.76
CA PRO A 100 13.25 -12.64 -10.24
C PRO A 100 12.82 -12.66 -8.77
N GLU A 101 13.12 -11.60 -8.02
CA GLU A 101 12.86 -11.50 -6.59
C GLU A 101 11.37 -11.35 -6.29
N LYS A 102 10.94 -11.99 -5.20
CA LYS A 102 9.58 -11.93 -4.65
C LYS A 102 9.53 -11.04 -3.40
N ILE A 103 8.31 -10.67 -3.01
CA ILE A 103 8.08 -10.01 -1.71
C ILE A 103 8.57 -10.88 -0.54
N ALA A 104 8.41 -12.20 -0.62
CA ALA A 104 8.84 -13.14 0.40
C ALA A 104 10.37 -13.19 0.57
N ASP A 105 11.13 -12.86 -0.49
CA ASP A 105 12.58 -12.85 -0.44
C ASP A 105 13.08 -11.65 0.39
N LYS A 106 14.17 -11.81 1.12
CA LYS A 106 14.77 -10.74 1.93
C LYS A 106 15.70 -9.83 1.13
N VAL A 107 15.36 -9.60 -0.13
CA VAL A 107 16.04 -8.75 -1.10
C VAL A 107 15.08 -7.66 -1.61
N SER A 108 15.43 -6.92 -2.64
CA SER A 108 14.63 -5.81 -3.18
C SER A 108 13.91 -6.23 -4.46
N PRO A 109 12.63 -6.63 -4.41
CA PRO A 109 11.85 -6.94 -5.60
C PRO A 109 11.52 -5.66 -6.40
N SER A 110 10.99 -5.81 -7.61
CA SER A 110 10.39 -4.70 -8.36
C SER A 110 9.10 -4.26 -7.66
N TYR A 111 9.23 -3.21 -6.85
CA TYR A 111 8.25 -2.79 -5.85
C TYR A 111 8.38 -1.29 -5.60
N THR A 112 7.31 -0.53 -5.76
CA THR A 112 7.26 0.84 -5.26
C THR A 112 5.92 1.10 -4.59
N CYS A 113 5.91 1.91 -3.54
CA CYS A 113 4.77 2.05 -2.67
C CYS A 113 4.60 3.47 -2.11
N ILE A 114 3.40 3.71 -1.62
CA ILE A 114 3.07 4.84 -0.75
C ILE A 114 2.60 4.31 0.62
N ARG A 115 2.83 5.10 1.67
CA ARG A 115 2.33 4.73 3.01
C ARG A 115 0.83 4.90 3.09
N GLN A 116 0.17 3.96 3.77
CA GLN A 116 -1.21 4.13 4.21
C GLN A 116 -1.25 5.24 5.28
N THR A 117 -2.08 6.24 5.08
CA THR A 117 -2.23 7.41 5.97
C THR A 117 -3.59 7.48 6.67
N GLY A 118 -4.55 6.66 6.26
CA GLY A 118 -5.89 6.55 6.82
C GLY A 118 -6.38 5.12 6.84
N MET A 119 -7.41 4.86 7.63
CA MET A 119 -8.02 3.52 7.72
C MET A 119 -9.08 3.29 6.65
N SER A 120 -9.66 4.36 6.11
CA SER A 120 -10.57 4.29 4.96
C SER A 120 -9.89 4.97 3.79
N PHE A 121 -9.69 4.24 2.69
CA PHE A 121 -9.00 4.74 1.50
C PHE A 121 -9.38 3.93 0.26
N VAL A 122 -9.07 4.50 -0.89
CA VAL A 122 -9.06 3.80 -2.17
C VAL A 122 -7.66 3.91 -2.74
N PHE A 123 -7.08 2.78 -3.12
CA PHE A 123 -5.83 2.70 -3.88
C PHE A 123 -6.09 2.04 -5.22
N GLU A 124 -5.70 2.70 -6.29
CA GLU A 124 -5.90 2.23 -7.65
C GLU A 124 -4.60 2.28 -8.44
N ALA A 125 -4.43 1.30 -9.30
CA ALA A 125 -3.40 1.34 -10.33
C ALA A 125 -3.95 0.86 -11.66
N LYS A 126 -3.72 1.65 -12.70
CA LYS A 126 -3.93 1.25 -14.09
C LYS A 126 -2.63 0.61 -14.59
N MET A 127 -2.71 -0.59 -15.14
CA MET A 127 -1.53 -1.30 -15.61
C MET A 127 -1.77 -1.94 -16.98
N GLU A 128 -0.69 -2.03 -17.74
CA GLU A 128 -0.58 -2.84 -18.95
C GLU A 128 0.41 -3.98 -18.64
N PHE A 129 -0.07 -5.20 -18.68
CA PHE A 129 0.75 -6.38 -18.42
C PHE A 129 0.17 -7.64 -19.05
N ASN A 130 1.01 -8.39 -19.74
CA ASN A 130 0.66 -9.69 -20.31
C ASN A 130 1.70 -10.72 -19.90
N PRO A 131 1.39 -11.59 -18.93
CA PRO A 131 2.29 -12.66 -18.53
C PRO A 131 2.49 -13.66 -19.70
N GLU A 132 3.73 -14.07 -19.91
CA GLU A 132 4.14 -15.06 -20.91
C GLU A 132 4.38 -16.42 -20.28
N THR A 133 4.72 -16.46 -18.99
CA THR A 133 4.97 -17.67 -18.22
C THR A 133 4.09 -17.71 -16.95
N ASP A 134 3.91 -18.87 -16.38
CA ASP A 134 3.16 -19.10 -15.14
C ASP A 134 3.85 -18.52 -13.88
N LYS A 135 5.10 -18.11 -14.02
CA LYS A 135 5.89 -17.47 -12.96
C LYS A 135 5.69 -15.96 -12.91
N GLU A 136 5.31 -15.35 -14.02
CA GLU A 136 5.18 -13.90 -14.11
C GLU A 136 3.89 -13.40 -13.47
N GLU A 137 4.03 -12.36 -12.65
CA GLU A 137 2.90 -11.67 -12.06
C GLU A 137 3.13 -10.17 -11.95
N ALA A 138 2.07 -9.38 -12.07
CA ALA A 138 2.09 -7.95 -11.80
C ALA A 138 0.73 -7.49 -11.25
N GLY A 139 0.73 -6.47 -10.41
CA GLY A 139 -0.49 -5.91 -9.86
C GLY A 139 -0.27 -4.99 -8.67
N VAL A 140 -1.26 -4.96 -7.79
CA VAL A 140 -1.27 -4.13 -6.58
C VAL A 140 -1.17 -5.00 -5.32
N VAL A 141 -0.54 -4.43 -4.30
CA VAL A 141 -0.33 -5.11 -3.03
C VAL A 141 -0.68 -4.17 -1.89
N ILE A 142 -1.25 -4.69 -0.82
CA ILE A 142 -1.24 -4.04 0.49
C ILE A 142 -0.36 -4.86 1.42
N LEU A 143 0.69 -4.23 1.95
CA LEU A 143 1.77 -4.90 2.65
C LEU A 143 2.05 -4.28 4.00
N GLN A 144 2.11 -5.11 5.03
CA GLN A 144 2.69 -4.78 6.33
C GLN A 144 4.14 -5.31 6.41
N SER A 145 4.35 -6.56 5.98
CA SER A 145 5.67 -7.19 5.95
C SER A 145 5.75 -8.28 4.87
N ASN A 146 6.92 -8.85 4.67
CA ASN A 146 7.11 -9.99 3.78
C ASN A 146 6.19 -11.17 4.10
N GLU A 147 5.85 -11.36 5.38
CA GLU A 147 5.07 -12.49 5.87
C GLU A 147 3.58 -12.18 6.01
N PHE A 148 3.18 -10.89 5.87
CA PHE A 148 1.81 -10.42 6.02
C PHE A 148 1.47 -9.41 4.94
N HIS A 149 0.79 -9.85 3.88
CA HIS A 149 0.34 -9.01 2.78
C HIS A 149 -0.79 -9.66 1.98
N TYR A 150 -1.46 -8.85 1.17
CA TYR A 150 -2.34 -9.31 0.11
C TYR A 150 -1.79 -8.83 -1.23
N ARG A 151 -1.66 -9.75 -2.20
CA ARG A 151 -1.31 -9.44 -3.60
C ARG A 151 -2.53 -9.65 -4.47
N PHE A 152 -2.93 -8.64 -5.21
CA PHE A 152 -3.96 -8.72 -6.23
C PHE A 152 -3.28 -8.53 -7.59
N VAL A 153 -3.10 -9.62 -8.30
CA VAL A 153 -2.21 -9.69 -9.46
C VAL A 153 -2.87 -10.33 -10.67
N LYS A 154 -2.44 -9.89 -11.86
CA LYS A 154 -2.64 -10.62 -13.13
C LYS A 154 -1.48 -11.60 -13.29
N ARG A 155 -1.78 -12.85 -13.64
CA ARG A 155 -0.82 -13.93 -13.86
C ARG A 155 -1.31 -14.93 -14.89
N LEU A 156 -0.44 -15.82 -15.35
CA LEU A 156 -0.82 -16.99 -16.15
C LEU A 156 -1.03 -18.20 -15.22
N LYS A 157 -2.04 -19.01 -15.51
CA LYS A 157 -2.33 -20.28 -14.86
C LYS A 157 -2.83 -21.27 -15.90
N ASP A 158 -2.13 -22.37 -16.10
CA ASP A 158 -2.48 -23.40 -17.09
C ASP A 158 -2.79 -22.84 -18.49
N GLY A 159 -2.02 -21.83 -18.92
CA GLY A 159 -2.19 -21.15 -20.20
C GLY A 159 -3.33 -20.11 -20.26
N VAL A 160 -4.08 -19.92 -19.15
CA VAL A 160 -5.15 -18.91 -19.04
C VAL A 160 -4.68 -17.75 -18.20
N ARG A 161 -4.93 -16.51 -18.66
CA ARG A 161 -4.70 -15.32 -17.85
C ARG A 161 -5.77 -15.19 -16.78
N VAL A 162 -5.36 -15.00 -15.54
CA VAL A 162 -6.26 -14.86 -14.39
C VAL A 162 -5.90 -13.62 -13.56
N LEU A 163 -6.91 -13.11 -12.87
CA LEU A 163 -6.73 -12.17 -11.76
C LEU A 163 -6.85 -12.97 -10.47
N ALA A 164 -5.81 -12.95 -9.66
CA ALA A 164 -5.73 -13.71 -8.42
C ALA A 164 -5.52 -12.79 -7.23
N LEU A 165 -6.27 -13.03 -6.15
CA LEU A 165 -6.04 -12.45 -4.84
C LEU A 165 -5.34 -13.49 -3.95
N ILE A 166 -4.10 -13.19 -3.59
CA ILE A 166 -3.22 -14.07 -2.82
C ILE A 166 -3.02 -13.46 -1.45
N ARG A 167 -3.41 -14.18 -0.42
CA ARG A 167 -3.14 -13.86 0.98
C ARG A 167 -1.82 -14.48 1.42
N CYS A 168 -0.93 -13.69 1.98
CA CYS A 168 0.21 -14.17 2.75
C CYS A 168 -0.02 -13.89 4.23
N LYS A 169 -0.02 -14.93 5.05
CA LYS A 169 -0.15 -14.83 6.52
C LYS A 169 0.85 -15.78 7.18
N ASN A 170 1.71 -15.24 8.05
CA ASN A 170 2.84 -15.98 8.65
C ASN A 170 3.73 -16.62 7.57
N GLY A 171 3.98 -15.92 6.46
CA GLY A 171 4.78 -16.41 5.34
C GLY A 171 4.13 -17.53 4.51
N LYS A 172 2.89 -17.92 4.81
CA LYS A 172 2.13 -18.92 4.03
C LYS A 172 1.21 -18.23 3.06
N GLU A 173 1.35 -18.57 1.79
CA GLU A 173 0.55 -18.03 0.69
C GLU A 173 -0.65 -18.93 0.38
N GLU A 174 -1.77 -18.29 0.07
CA GLU A 174 -3.02 -18.93 -0.31
C GLU A 174 -3.77 -18.06 -1.32
N ILE A 175 -4.21 -18.63 -2.43
CA ILE A 175 -5.13 -17.95 -3.35
C ILE A 175 -6.52 -18.00 -2.72
N ILE A 176 -7.05 -16.86 -2.32
CA ILE A 176 -8.35 -16.76 -1.65
C ILE A 176 -9.49 -16.35 -2.59
N ALA A 177 -9.16 -15.80 -3.76
CA ALA A 177 -10.11 -15.56 -4.85
C ALA A 177 -9.37 -15.52 -6.18
N GLU A 178 -10.05 -15.97 -7.24
CA GLU A 178 -9.50 -15.97 -8.60
C GLU A 178 -10.64 -15.84 -9.61
N THR A 179 -10.37 -15.17 -10.72
CA THR A 179 -11.28 -15.12 -11.89
C THR A 179 -10.46 -15.10 -13.17
N ASN A 180 -11.04 -15.64 -14.25
CA ASN A 180 -10.43 -15.52 -15.56
C ASN A 180 -10.35 -14.06 -15.98
N TYR A 181 -9.22 -13.68 -16.60
CA TYR A 181 -9.08 -12.39 -17.22
C TYR A 181 -9.69 -12.44 -18.63
N GLU A 182 -10.80 -11.73 -18.81
CA GLU A 182 -11.46 -11.64 -20.11
C GLU A 182 -10.76 -10.59 -20.97
N GLU A 183 -10.10 -11.02 -22.03
CA GLU A 183 -9.50 -10.13 -23.02
C GLU A 183 -10.62 -9.57 -23.95
N ALA A 184 -11.46 -8.68 -23.42
CA ALA A 184 -12.35 -7.91 -24.26
C ALA A 184 -11.49 -6.98 -25.14
N ASN A 185 -11.47 -7.24 -26.45
CA ASN A 185 -10.88 -6.37 -27.48
C ASN A 185 -9.35 -6.24 -27.51
N ASN A 186 -8.57 -7.23 -27.17
CA ASN A 186 -7.10 -7.18 -27.17
C ASN A 186 -6.50 -6.02 -26.35
N ASN A 187 -7.22 -5.48 -25.37
CA ASN A 187 -6.73 -4.42 -24.52
C ASN A 187 -5.90 -5.02 -23.36
N PRO A 188 -4.59 -4.78 -23.28
CA PRO A 188 -3.76 -5.26 -22.17
C PRO A 188 -4.02 -4.49 -20.88
N GLU A 189 -4.75 -3.35 -20.95
CA GLU A 189 -4.97 -2.48 -19.82
C GLU A 189 -6.00 -3.06 -18.84
N ILE A 190 -5.70 -2.92 -17.55
CA ILE A 190 -6.64 -3.18 -16.47
C ILE A 190 -6.40 -2.19 -15.33
N GLN A 191 -7.47 -1.80 -14.67
CA GLN A 191 -7.40 -1.08 -13.40
C GLN A 191 -7.68 -2.04 -12.25
N LEU A 192 -6.77 -2.08 -11.29
CA LEU A 192 -6.90 -2.83 -10.04
C LEU A 192 -7.13 -1.85 -8.90
N ARG A 193 -8.08 -2.17 -8.03
CA ARG A 193 -8.49 -1.32 -6.91
C ARG A 193 -8.51 -2.10 -5.61
N ILE A 194 -7.96 -1.49 -4.57
CA ILE A 194 -8.11 -1.90 -3.17
C ILE A 194 -8.89 -0.79 -2.47
N THR A 195 -10.05 -1.12 -1.93
CA THR A 195 -10.83 -0.22 -1.08
C THR A 195 -10.75 -0.73 0.35
N ALA A 196 -10.45 0.15 1.29
CA ALA A 196 -10.48 -0.13 2.71
C ALA A 196 -11.57 0.68 3.38
N ASP A 197 -12.40 0.03 4.17
CA ASP A 197 -13.27 0.63 5.15
C ASP A 197 -12.91 0.05 6.53
N LEU A 198 -12.10 0.79 7.26
CA LEU A 198 -11.46 0.34 8.49
C LEU A 198 -10.68 -0.97 8.27
N GLN A 199 -11.18 -2.08 8.79
CA GLN A 199 -10.55 -3.40 8.71
C GLN A 199 -11.08 -4.26 7.55
N ASP A 200 -12.09 -3.78 6.83
CA ASP A 200 -12.69 -4.51 5.73
C ASP A 200 -12.07 -4.06 4.40
N LEU A 201 -11.39 -4.98 3.73
CA LEU A 201 -10.81 -4.74 2.43
C LEU A 201 -11.69 -5.32 1.33
N THR A 202 -11.81 -4.57 0.24
CA THR A 202 -12.46 -5.01 -1.00
C THR A 202 -11.46 -4.89 -2.15
N PHE A 203 -11.36 -5.97 -2.94
CA PHE A 203 -10.54 -6.02 -4.14
C PHE A 203 -11.43 -6.08 -5.36
N SER A 204 -11.23 -5.14 -6.28
CA SER A 204 -12.02 -4.99 -7.49
C SER A 204 -11.17 -4.60 -8.68
N TYR A 205 -11.70 -4.82 -9.88
CA TYR A 205 -11.01 -4.52 -11.13
C TYR A 205 -11.96 -3.92 -12.16
N SER A 206 -11.40 -3.21 -13.13
CA SER A 206 -12.14 -2.59 -14.21
C SER A 206 -11.36 -2.67 -15.52
N TYR A 207 -12.06 -2.95 -16.62
CA TYR A 207 -11.51 -2.93 -17.98
C TYR A 207 -11.66 -1.56 -18.66
N ASP A 208 -12.59 -0.73 -18.20
CA ASP A 208 -12.94 0.56 -18.79
C ASP A 208 -12.63 1.77 -17.90
N GLY A 209 -12.20 1.51 -16.64
CA GLY A 209 -11.91 2.52 -15.64
C GLY A 209 -13.14 3.19 -15.01
N SER A 210 -14.35 2.74 -15.36
CA SER A 210 -15.60 3.31 -14.84
C SER A 210 -16.45 2.27 -14.11
N SER A 211 -16.55 1.07 -14.66
CA SER A 211 -17.34 -0.04 -14.12
C SER A 211 -16.42 -1.05 -13.41
N TYR A 212 -16.60 -1.23 -12.10
CA TYR A 212 -15.78 -2.13 -11.32
C TYR A 212 -16.49 -3.42 -10.97
N ASN A 213 -15.82 -4.54 -11.25
CA ASN A 213 -16.21 -5.88 -10.83
C ASN A 213 -15.53 -6.20 -9.52
N THR A 214 -16.27 -6.60 -8.50
CA THR A 214 -15.70 -7.04 -7.24
C THR A 214 -15.20 -8.46 -7.36
N LEU A 215 -13.89 -8.68 -7.13
CA LEU A 215 -13.33 -10.02 -7.02
C LEU A 215 -13.64 -10.62 -5.63
N MET A 216 -13.42 -9.83 -4.58
CA MET A 216 -13.71 -10.25 -3.20
C MET A 216 -13.89 -9.05 -2.30
N SER A 217 -14.89 -9.11 -1.41
CA SER A 217 -15.15 -8.12 -0.34
C SER A 217 -15.09 -8.77 1.03
N GLY A 218 -15.04 -7.95 2.10
CA GLY A 218 -14.96 -8.46 3.48
C GLY A 218 -13.66 -9.19 3.79
N VAL A 219 -12.57 -8.84 3.10
CA VAL A 219 -11.25 -9.42 3.34
C VAL A 219 -10.65 -8.81 4.60
N ASP A 220 -10.18 -9.65 5.51
CA ASP A 220 -9.73 -9.26 6.86
C ASP A 220 -8.43 -8.45 6.85
N GLY A 221 -8.53 -7.13 6.96
CA GLY A 221 -7.40 -6.21 7.06
C GLY A 221 -6.64 -6.27 8.40
N ARG A 222 -7.18 -6.93 9.44
CA ARG A 222 -6.55 -7.03 10.76
C ARG A 222 -5.24 -7.81 10.71
N ILE A 223 -5.09 -8.73 9.77
CA ILE A 223 -3.83 -9.47 9.60
C ILE A 223 -2.65 -8.56 9.27
N LEU A 224 -2.92 -7.35 8.74
CA LEU A 224 -1.92 -6.35 8.38
C LEU A 224 -1.63 -5.36 9.52
N SER A 225 -2.19 -5.58 10.70
CA SER A 225 -1.90 -4.74 11.87
C SER A 225 -0.60 -5.16 12.54
N THR A 226 0.04 -4.23 13.26
CA THR A 226 1.20 -4.57 14.11
C THR A 226 0.83 -5.55 15.22
N ASP A 227 -0.45 -5.65 15.56
CA ASP A 227 -0.95 -6.55 16.61
C ASP A 227 -0.98 -8.01 16.17
N VAL A 228 -1.11 -8.27 14.88
CA VAL A 228 -1.10 -9.61 14.30
C VAL A 228 0.23 -9.92 13.63
N ALA A 229 0.74 -9.00 12.83
CA ALA A 229 1.97 -9.19 12.06
C ALA A 229 3.25 -8.87 12.84
N GLY A 230 3.11 -8.21 13.99
CA GLY A 230 4.27 -7.74 14.77
C GLY A 230 4.90 -6.47 14.18
N GLY A 231 6.05 -6.09 14.72
CA GLY A 231 6.80 -4.92 14.27
C GLY A 231 6.15 -3.60 14.70
N PHE A 232 6.56 -2.52 14.03
CA PHE A 232 6.19 -1.14 14.38
C PHE A 232 5.81 -0.29 13.18
N VAL A 233 5.80 -0.87 11.98
CA VAL A 233 5.56 -0.16 10.72
C VAL A 233 4.08 -0.21 10.35
N GLY A 234 3.61 0.82 9.66
CA GLY A 234 2.29 0.83 9.05
C GLY A 234 2.30 0.18 7.67
N ASN A 235 1.12 -0.03 7.14
CA ASN A 235 0.92 -0.62 5.83
C ASN A 235 1.38 0.29 4.70
N THR A 236 1.68 -0.32 3.57
CA THR A 236 1.94 0.36 2.31
C THR A 236 1.04 -0.17 1.20
N SER A 237 0.60 0.74 0.33
CA SER A 237 -0.08 0.42 -0.92
C SER A 237 0.93 0.46 -2.06
N VAL A 238 0.96 -0.57 -2.88
CA VAL A 238 2.11 -0.94 -3.71
C VAL A 238 1.70 -1.23 -5.14
N VAL A 239 2.55 -0.84 -6.09
CA VAL A 239 2.62 -1.47 -7.41
C VAL A 239 3.82 -2.41 -7.44
N TYR A 240 3.63 -3.61 -7.99
CA TYR A 240 4.53 -4.74 -7.88
C TYR A 240 4.54 -5.57 -9.15
N CYS A 241 5.71 -6.11 -9.49
CA CYS A 241 5.82 -7.17 -10.48
C CYS A 241 7.00 -8.09 -10.15
N SER A 242 6.93 -9.35 -10.62
CA SER A 242 7.99 -10.33 -10.42
C SER A 242 7.93 -11.43 -11.48
N ALA A 243 9.10 -11.99 -11.81
CA ALA A 243 9.25 -13.22 -12.59
C ALA A 243 9.35 -14.46 -11.69
N ASN A 244 9.19 -14.33 -10.37
CA ASN A 244 9.14 -15.42 -9.39
C ASN A 244 10.29 -16.43 -9.53
N GLY A 245 11.53 -15.95 -9.60
CA GLY A 245 12.73 -16.77 -9.65
C GLY A 245 13.11 -17.26 -11.06
N ASN A 246 12.61 -16.58 -12.09
CA ASN A 246 12.96 -16.88 -13.48
C ASN A 246 14.01 -15.90 -14.02
#